data_822c340924e50e2c711361087dfa33c1
#
_entry.id   822c340924e50e2c711361087dfa33c1
#
_cell.length_a   1.000
_cell.length_b   1.000
_cell.length_c   1.000
_cell.angle_alpha   90.00
_cell.angle_beta   90.00
_cell.angle_gamma   90.00
#
_symmetry.space_group_name_H-M   'P 1'
#
loop_
_entity.id
_entity.type
_entity.pdbx_description
1 polymer ?
#
loop_
_entity_poly.entity_id
_entity_poly.type
_entity_poly.pdbx_seq_one_letter_code
_entity_poly.pdbx_strand_id
1 'polypeptide(L)'
;MKILVTGAKGFVGKNLCWALKNIRNGKDRTRPDLKIDEVWEYDIDSVPEQLSEWCQKADFVFNLAGVNRPKDQSEFMQGNFGFASTLLDTLKKYGNRCPVMLSSSQQASLTGRFGNSEYGRSKKAGEDLFLKYEHEFLQAEANSSLFTLHSSLKPRVLIYRFPNLFGKWCRPNYNSAVATFCNAIANDLPYTVNDPFVELELLYIDDLITEMLDALEGHEHRCEFNGLTVLPAEENICDICVTKSRYCYCPVTHKATLGEIVDLLKSFAAQPNTLLIPEIPAGSFAKKLYSTYLSYLPKNKVAFPLKMNVDERGSFTELIHTLNCGQVSINISKPGITKGQHWHHTKFEQFIVVKGHGLIQQRNLNDPEGKVLEWEVDGGHIQAVHMLPGYTHNIINLSDTEDLVTVMYCNEVFNPAHPDTFYEKV
;
A
#
# COMPACT_ATOMS: atom_id res chain seq x y z
N MET A 1 18.46 16.89 9.23
CA MET A 1 19.02 15.58 9.63
C MET A 1 19.73 14.94 8.44
N LYS A 2 20.87 14.30 8.68
CA LYS A 2 21.62 13.51 7.70
C LYS A 2 21.41 12.03 8.00
N ILE A 3 20.85 11.31 7.06
CA ILE A 3 20.35 9.94 7.27
C ILE A 3 21.17 8.98 6.43
N LEU A 4 21.78 7.98 7.08
CA LEU A 4 22.47 6.87 6.41
C LEU A 4 21.54 5.67 6.29
N VAL A 5 21.32 5.20 5.05
CA VAL A 5 20.58 3.97 4.76
C VAL A 5 21.53 2.96 4.15
N THR A 6 21.78 1.84 4.85
CA THR A 6 22.56 0.71 4.29
C THR A 6 21.61 -0.30 3.68
N GLY A 7 22.03 -1.02 2.64
CA GLY A 7 21.12 -1.86 1.86
C GLY A 7 20.09 -1.03 1.06
N ALA A 8 20.48 0.17 0.67
CA ALA A 8 19.61 1.18 0.05
C ALA A 8 18.96 0.72 -1.26
N LYS A 9 19.61 -0.17 -2.02
CA LYS A 9 19.10 -0.75 -3.27
C LYS A 9 18.22 -1.98 -3.07
N GLY A 10 18.10 -2.45 -1.81
CA GLY A 10 17.20 -3.53 -1.42
C GLY A 10 15.73 -3.11 -1.46
N PHE A 11 14.81 -4.07 -1.24
CA PHE A 11 13.37 -3.82 -1.27
C PHE A 11 12.94 -2.74 -0.27
N VAL A 12 13.29 -2.87 1.00
CA VAL A 12 12.96 -1.89 2.05
C VAL A 12 13.73 -0.59 1.81
N GLY A 13 15.04 -0.70 1.52
CA GLY A 13 15.91 0.46 1.30
C GLY A 13 15.40 1.40 0.20
N LYS A 14 15.01 0.87 -0.96
CA LYS A 14 14.43 1.68 -2.06
C LYS A 14 13.19 2.45 -1.61
N ASN A 15 12.25 1.78 -0.94
CA ASN A 15 11.02 2.42 -0.48
C ASN A 15 11.31 3.51 0.55
N LEU A 16 12.20 3.23 1.51
CA LEU A 16 12.60 4.22 2.52
C LEU A 16 13.33 5.42 1.90
N CYS A 17 14.31 5.18 1.02
CA CYS A 17 15.06 6.27 0.37
C CYS A 17 14.14 7.18 -0.45
N TRP A 18 13.14 6.62 -1.15
CA TRP A 18 12.15 7.42 -1.86
C TRP A 18 11.26 8.24 -0.91
N ALA A 19 10.81 7.67 0.21
CA ALA A 19 10.03 8.39 1.22
C ALA A 19 10.84 9.56 1.81
N LEU A 20 12.07 9.32 2.26
CA LEU A 20 12.98 10.34 2.80
C LEU A 20 13.26 11.46 1.78
N LYS A 21 13.50 11.11 0.52
CA LYS A 21 13.70 12.10 -0.55
C LYS A 21 12.46 12.92 -0.86
N ASN A 22 11.26 12.32 -0.77
CA ASN A 22 10.01 13.06 -0.96
C ASN A 22 9.79 14.09 0.15
N ILE A 23 10.09 13.75 1.40
CA ILE A 23 10.04 14.68 2.53
C ILE A 23 11.07 15.79 2.32
N ARG A 24 12.35 15.43 2.08
CA ARG A 24 13.44 16.39 1.85
C ARG A 24 13.11 17.41 0.75
N ASN A 25 12.47 16.95 -0.32
CA ASN A 25 12.14 17.78 -1.49
C ASN A 25 10.78 18.51 -1.34
N GLY A 26 10.11 18.43 -0.19
CA GLY A 26 8.81 19.06 0.08
C GLY A 26 7.65 18.49 -0.75
N LYS A 27 7.81 17.30 -1.35
CA LYS A 27 6.75 16.59 -2.08
C LYS A 27 5.79 15.88 -1.13
N ASP A 28 6.32 15.27 -0.07
CA ASP A 28 5.52 14.75 1.03
C ASP A 28 5.41 15.83 2.11
N ARG A 29 4.17 16.19 2.46
CA ARG A 29 3.83 17.22 3.45
C ARG A 29 3.14 16.65 4.67
N THR A 30 3.08 15.34 4.81
CA THR A 30 2.43 14.68 5.96
C THR A 30 3.23 14.83 7.25
N ARG A 31 4.54 15.18 7.12
CA ARG A 31 5.48 15.36 8.24
C ARG A 31 6.19 16.72 8.15
N PRO A 32 5.48 17.83 8.42
CA PRO A 32 6.00 19.18 8.17
C PRO A 32 7.20 19.55 9.06
N ASP A 33 7.32 18.92 10.22
CA ASP A 33 8.37 19.19 11.20
C ASP A 33 9.63 18.37 10.95
N LEU A 34 9.57 17.29 10.20
CA LEU A 34 10.72 16.44 9.86
C LEU A 34 11.59 17.10 8.79
N LYS A 35 12.76 17.60 9.21
CA LYS A 35 13.73 18.26 8.33
C LYS A 35 14.87 17.31 7.95
N ILE A 36 14.92 16.93 6.68
CA ILE A 36 15.96 16.05 6.13
C ILE A 36 16.86 16.89 5.21
N ASP A 37 18.16 16.91 5.52
CA ASP A 37 19.16 17.63 4.73
C ASP A 37 19.76 16.70 3.67
N GLU A 38 20.22 15.51 4.10
CA GLU A 38 20.89 14.55 3.24
C GLU A 38 20.37 13.12 3.48
N VAL A 39 20.29 12.33 2.41
CA VAL A 39 20.00 10.89 2.44
C VAL A 39 21.16 10.19 1.74
N TRP A 40 21.95 9.44 2.50
CA TRP A 40 23.10 8.70 2.01
C TRP A 40 22.74 7.23 1.80
N GLU A 41 22.93 6.76 0.59
CA GLU A 41 22.53 5.43 0.13
C GLU A 41 23.75 4.52 0.00
N TYR A 42 24.02 3.71 1.02
CA TYR A 42 25.13 2.76 1.03
C TYR A 42 24.63 1.36 0.63
N ASP A 43 25.32 0.72 -0.33
CA ASP A 43 25.02 -0.64 -0.77
C ASP A 43 26.31 -1.39 -1.14
N ILE A 44 26.22 -2.63 -1.61
CA ILE A 44 27.35 -3.54 -1.91
C ILE A 44 28.35 -2.96 -2.93
N ASP A 45 27.89 -2.06 -3.78
CA ASP A 45 28.72 -1.39 -4.80
C ASP A 45 29.23 -0.02 -4.36
N SER A 46 28.97 0.40 -3.11
CA SER A 46 29.51 1.61 -2.53
C SER A 46 30.97 1.40 -2.08
N VAL A 47 31.76 2.47 -2.11
CA VAL A 47 33.15 2.40 -1.65
C VAL A 47 33.26 2.49 -0.12
N PRO A 48 34.17 1.74 0.53
CA PRO A 48 34.28 1.70 1.99
C PRO A 48 34.52 3.07 2.65
N GLU A 49 35.20 3.97 1.96
CA GLU A 49 35.50 5.32 2.44
C GLU A 49 34.22 6.13 2.69
N GLN A 50 33.17 5.92 1.87
CA GLN A 50 31.87 6.56 2.05
C GLN A 50 31.22 6.13 3.37
N LEU A 51 31.33 4.85 3.76
CA LEU A 51 30.81 4.39 5.03
C LEU A 51 31.46 5.13 6.19
N SER A 52 32.80 5.27 6.15
CA SER A 52 33.58 5.98 7.16
C SER A 52 33.17 7.46 7.27
N GLU A 53 33.05 8.15 6.13
CA GLU A 53 32.65 9.55 6.09
C GLU A 53 31.21 9.76 6.62
N TRP A 54 30.29 8.93 6.17
CA TRP A 54 28.88 9.07 6.52
C TRP A 54 28.60 8.67 7.97
N CYS A 55 29.25 7.62 8.48
CA CYS A 55 29.17 7.26 9.91
C CYS A 55 29.67 8.36 10.84
N GLN A 56 30.62 9.17 10.41
CA GLN A 56 31.11 10.32 11.19
C GLN A 56 30.05 11.42 11.35
N LYS A 57 29.15 11.57 10.35
CA LYS A 57 28.27 12.73 10.21
C LYS A 57 26.79 12.41 10.31
N ALA A 58 26.40 11.13 10.38
CA ALA A 58 25.01 10.70 10.40
C ALA A 58 24.31 11.12 11.69
N ASP A 59 23.08 11.62 11.56
CA ASP A 59 22.16 11.88 12.66
C ASP A 59 21.27 10.67 12.97
N PHE A 60 21.12 9.76 11.99
CA PHE A 60 20.37 8.50 12.12
C PHE A 60 20.89 7.47 11.11
N VAL A 61 20.92 6.19 11.49
CA VAL A 61 21.32 5.09 10.61
C VAL A 61 20.23 4.04 10.53
N PHE A 62 19.75 3.74 9.31
CA PHE A 62 18.93 2.58 9.01
C PHE A 62 19.81 1.45 8.47
N ASN A 63 20.10 0.44 9.30
CA ASN A 63 20.86 -0.73 8.88
C ASN A 63 19.91 -1.79 8.28
N LEU A 64 19.69 -1.70 6.96
CA LEU A 64 18.86 -2.60 6.17
C LEU A 64 19.68 -3.59 5.35
N ALA A 65 21.00 -3.42 5.32
CA ALA A 65 21.89 -4.35 4.64
C ALA A 65 21.78 -5.75 5.27
N GLY A 66 21.73 -6.76 4.43
CA GLY A 66 21.66 -8.14 4.88
C GLY A 66 21.47 -9.12 3.72
N VAL A 67 21.84 -10.38 3.96
CA VAL A 67 21.75 -11.48 3.00
C VAL A 67 20.58 -12.39 3.39
N ASN A 68 19.67 -12.64 2.45
CA ASN A 68 18.47 -13.48 2.68
C ASN A 68 18.52 -14.81 1.92
N ARG A 69 19.21 -14.87 0.78
CA ARG A 69 19.39 -16.08 -0.05
C ARG A 69 20.81 -16.11 -0.60
N PRO A 70 21.77 -16.54 0.20
CA PRO A 70 23.15 -16.68 -0.22
C PRO A 70 23.33 -17.89 -1.14
N LYS A 71 24.43 -17.91 -1.84
CA LYS A 71 24.91 -19.11 -2.56
C LYS A 71 25.50 -20.14 -1.60
N ASP A 72 26.20 -19.68 -0.57
CA ASP A 72 26.76 -20.47 0.50
C ASP A 72 26.21 -20.01 1.85
N GLN A 73 25.93 -20.97 2.78
CA GLN A 73 25.37 -20.64 4.10
C GLN A 73 26.27 -19.74 4.95
N SER A 74 27.58 -19.78 4.74
CA SER A 74 28.54 -18.90 5.45
C SER A 74 28.30 -17.42 5.17
N GLU A 75 27.76 -17.08 3.99
CA GLU A 75 27.44 -15.71 3.61
C GLU A 75 26.36 -15.09 4.51
N PHE A 76 25.51 -15.91 5.17
CA PHE A 76 24.55 -15.39 6.14
C PHE A 76 25.25 -14.65 7.29
N MET A 77 26.27 -15.28 7.87
CA MET A 77 27.02 -14.67 8.97
C MET A 77 27.84 -13.46 8.50
N GLN A 78 28.49 -13.55 7.35
CA GLN A 78 29.26 -12.44 6.80
C GLN A 78 28.37 -11.22 6.47
N GLY A 79 27.25 -11.43 5.81
CA GLY A 79 26.37 -10.36 5.37
C GLY A 79 25.48 -9.77 6.47
N ASN A 80 25.00 -10.60 7.42
CA ASN A 80 24.09 -10.12 8.47
C ASN A 80 24.80 -9.69 9.75
N PHE A 81 25.85 -10.42 10.16
CA PHE A 81 26.65 -10.10 11.36
C PHE A 81 27.90 -9.28 11.01
N GLY A 82 28.69 -9.72 10.04
CA GLY A 82 29.99 -9.10 9.72
C GLY A 82 29.85 -7.64 9.29
N PHE A 83 28.94 -7.33 8.38
CA PHE A 83 28.71 -5.94 7.98
C PHE A 83 28.14 -5.09 9.14
N ALA A 84 27.22 -5.65 9.94
CA ALA A 84 26.71 -4.97 11.13
C ALA A 84 27.81 -4.62 12.12
N SER A 85 28.79 -5.54 12.35
CA SER A 85 29.98 -5.26 13.17
C SER A 85 30.80 -4.11 12.60
N THR A 86 31.11 -4.15 11.30
CA THR A 86 31.86 -3.07 10.63
C THR A 86 31.18 -1.70 10.78
N LEU A 87 29.85 -1.65 10.63
CA LEU A 87 29.08 -0.42 10.80
C LEU A 87 29.19 0.13 12.22
N LEU A 88 28.91 -0.71 13.23
CA LEU A 88 28.95 -0.29 14.64
C LEU A 88 30.35 0.09 15.09
N ASP A 89 31.39 -0.66 14.65
CA ASP A 89 32.82 -0.34 14.95
C ASP A 89 33.22 0.99 14.30
N THR A 90 32.68 1.30 13.11
CA THR A 90 32.95 2.58 12.45
C THR A 90 32.28 3.74 13.22
N LEU A 91 31.02 3.58 13.67
CA LEU A 91 30.36 4.58 14.51
C LEU A 91 31.13 4.80 15.82
N LYS A 92 31.59 3.73 16.50
CA LYS A 92 32.45 3.82 17.71
C LYS A 92 33.72 4.56 17.42
N LYS A 93 34.43 4.25 16.34
CA LYS A 93 35.69 4.89 15.93
C LYS A 93 35.56 6.40 15.85
N TYR A 94 34.44 6.91 15.37
CA TYR A 94 34.19 8.35 15.25
C TYR A 94 33.45 8.94 16.45
N GLY A 95 33.12 8.15 17.47
CA GLY A 95 32.37 8.59 18.65
C GLY A 95 30.93 9.01 18.31
N ASN A 96 30.39 8.59 17.15
CA ASN A 96 29.04 8.92 16.75
C ASN A 96 28.03 8.05 17.50
N ARG A 97 27.13 8.68 18.26
CA ARG A 97 26.09 8.05 19.08
C ARG A 97 24.69 8.21 18.51
N CYS A 98 24.57 8.46 17.22
CA CYS A 98 23.26 8.61 16.58
C CYS A 98 22.41 7.32 16.74
N PRO A 99 21.07 7.43 16.72
CA PRO A 99 20.21 6.26 16.72
C PRO A 99 20.50 5.33 15.54
N VAL A 100 20.48 4.01 15.82
CA VAL A 100 20.74 2.98 14.81
C VAL A 100 19.61 1.95 14.81
N MET A 101 18.93 1.81 13.68
CA MET A 101 17.91 0.79 13.46
C MET A 101 18.52 -0.46 12.84
N LEU A 102 18.16 -1.63 13.38
CA LEU A 102 18.48 -2.93 12.81
C LEU A 102 17.22 -3.58 12.20
N SER A 103 17.27 -3.89 10.93
CA SER A 103 16.32 -4.78 10.25
C SER A 103 16.63 -6.24 10.63
N SER A 104 15.89 -6.78 11.61
CA SER A 104 15.92 -8.18 11.99
C SER A 104 14.73 -8.93 11.38
N SER A 105 14.43 -10.13 11.85
CA SER A 105 13.39 -11.00 11.34
C SER A 105 12.73 -11.79 12.47
N GLN A 106 11.45 -12.12 12.34
CA GLN A 106 10.79 -13.09 13.23
C GLN A 106 11.54 -14.42 13.32
N GLN A 107 12.32 -14.80 12.30
CA GLN A 107 13.14 -16.01 12.32
C GLN A 107 14.27 -15.94 13.37
N ALA A 108 14.67 -14.76 13.81
CA ALA A 108 15.64 -14.58 14.90
C ALA A 108 15.12 -15.06 16.27
N SER A 109 13.80 -15.32 16.39
CA SER A 109 13.23 -15.94 17.60
C SER A 109 13.74 -17.38 17.83
N LEU A 110 14.14 -18.07 16.76
CA LEU A 110 14.57 -19.47 16.75
C LEU A 110 13.53 -20.42 17.40
N THR A 111 12.25 -20.09 17.29
CA THR A 111 11.15 -20.85 17.85
C THR A 111 10.29 -21.51 16.77
N GLY A 112 9.61 -22.62 17.11
CA GLY A 112 8.71 -23.34 16.22
C GLY A 112 9.42 -23.74 14.91
N ARG A 113 8.82 -23.42 13.76
CA ARG A 113 9.36 -23.74 12.42
C ARG A 113 10.72 -23.07 12.12
N PHE A 114 11.14 -22.12 12.93
CA PHE A 114 12.40 -21.40 12.74
C PHE A 114 13.55 -21.91 13.61
N GLY A 115 13.34 -22.95 14.44
CA GLY A 115 14.32 -23.47 15.38
C GLY A 115 15.69 -23.83 14.76
N ASN A 116 15.68 -24.29 13.50
CA ASN A 116 16.88 -24.68 12.75
C ASN A 116 17.26 -23.70 11.62
N SER A 117 16.77 -22.46 11.65
CA SER A 117 17.04 -21.47 10.62
C SER A 117 18.45 -20.88 10.75
N GLU A 118 19.35 -21.18 9.80
CA GLU A 118 20.68 -20.50 9.71
C GLU A 118 20.54 -19.00 9.51
N TYR A 119 19.58 -18.58 8.67
CA TYR A 119 19.22 -17.18 8.52
C TYR A 119 18.78 -16.59 9.86
N GLY A 120 17.91 -17.30 10.60
CA GLY A 120 17.47 -16.88 11.94
C GLY A 120 18.64 -16.71 12.91
N ARG A 121 19.59 -17.67 12.92
CA ARG A 121 20.81 -17.59 13.75
C ARG A 121 21.67 -16.38 13.39
N SER A 122 21.86 -16.08 12.11
CA SER A 122 22.63 -14.91 11.70
C SER A 122 21.97 -13.58 12.09
N LYS A 123 20.64 -13.50 11.98
CA LYS A 123 19.87 -12.32 12.44
C LYS A 123 19.93 -12.17 13.95
N LYS A 124 19.82 -13.29 14.70
CA LYS A 124 19.96 -13.27 16.18
C LYS A 124 21.34 -12.80 16.61
N ALA A 125 22.40 -13.25 15.95
CA ALA A 125 23.76 -12.77 16.22
C ALA A 125 23.91 -11.25 15.97
N GLY A 126 23.24 -10.73 14.94
CA GLY A 126 23.13 -9.29 14.68
C GLY A 126 22.41 -8.56 15.82
N GLU A 127 21.28 -9.08 16.31
CA GLU A 127 20.55 -8.50 17.46
C GLU A 127 21.45 -8.43 18.70
N ASP A 128 22.14 -9.54 19.03
CA ASP A 128 23.03 -9.61 20.18
C ASP A 128 24.18 -8.61 20.08
N LEU A 129 24.71 -8.41 18.87
CA LEU A 129 25.73 -7.40 18.60
C LEU A 129 25.24 -5.97 18.88
N PHE A 130 24.03 -5.63 18.44
CA PHE A 130 23.43 -4.32 18.65
C PHE A 130 23.11 -4.08 20.13
N LEU A 131 22.59 -5.07 20.84
CA LEU A 131 22.37 -4.99 22.30
C LEU A 131 23.67 -4.82 23.08
N LYS A 132 24.75 -5.52 22.66
CA LYS A 132 26.09 -5.33 23.24
C LYS A 132 26.61 -3.93 22.98
N TYR A 133 26.44 -3.40 21.77
CA TYR A 133 26.84 -2.04 21.41
C TYR A 133 26.17 -1.00 22.32
N GLU A 134 24.86 -1.10 22.53
CA GLU A 134 24.11 -0.22 23.44
C GLU A 134 24.65 -0.32 24.90
N HIS A 135 24.86 -1.54 25.38
CA HIS A 135 25.33 -1.79 26.75
C HIS A 135 26.77 -1.27 27.01
N GLU A 136 27.67 -1.37 26.05
CA GLU A 136 29.03 -0.86 26.16
C GLU A 136 29.07 0.66 26.40
N PHE A 137 28.18 1.43 25.77
CA PHE A 137 28.06 2.86 26.03
C PHE A 137 27.48 3.16 27.41
N LEU A 138 26.55 2.35 27.91
CA LEU A 138 26.00 2.51 29.26
C LEU A 138 27.05 2.29 30.35
N GLN A 139 27.96 1.31 30.17
CA GLN A 139 29.04 1.05 31.11
C GLN A 139 30.12 2.14 31.10
N ALA A 140 30.45 2.67 29.92
CA ALA A 140 31.43 3.75 29.79
C ALA A 140 30.97 5.03 30.52
N GLU A 141 29.67 5.32 30.50
CA GLU A 141 29.06 6.47 31.23
C GLU A 141 29.05 6.22 32.75
N ALA A 142 28.70 5.02 33.20
CA ALA A 142 28.68 4.68 34.63
C ALA A 142 30.05 4.80 35.31
N ASN A 143 31.13 4.60 34.54
CA ASN A 143 32.53 4.68 35.03
C ASN A 143 33.13 6.09 34.92
N SER A 144 32.44 7.07 34.29
CA SER A 144 32.94 8.44 34.24
C SER A 144 32.48 9.22 35.46
N SER A 145 33.45 9.75 36.24
CA SER A 145 33.21 10.53 37.46
C SER A 145 32.56 11.91 37.24
N LEU A 146 32.20 12.24 36.04
CA LEU A 146 31.46 13.44 35.66
C LEU A 146 29.96 13.10 35.41
N PHE A 147 29.27 12.92 36.54
CA PHE A 147 27.80 12.91 36.57
C PHE A 147 27.27 14.33 36.24
N THR A 148 27.42 14.79 35.02
CA THR A 148 26.69 15.98 34.56
C THR A 148 25.36 15.55 33.94
N LEU A 149 24.31 16.27 34.31
CA LEU A 149 22.90 16.09 34.02
C LEU A 149 22.52 16.03 32.50
N HIS A 150 23.35 15.48 31.64
CA HIS A 150 23.06 15.30 30.21
C HIS A 150 22.82 13.82 29.88
N SER A 151 21.80 13.22 30.50
CA SER A 151 21.35 11.84 30.21
C SER A 151 20.70 11.66 28.82
N SER A 152 20.76 12.65 27.95
CA SER A 152 20.11 12.66 26.62
C SER A 152 20.96 12.08 25.47
N LEU A 153 22.11 11.48 25.73
CA LEU A 153 23.06 11.05 24.68
C LEU A 153 23.34 9.54 24.63
N LYS A 154 22.36 8.71 25.00
CA LYS A 154 22.47 7.27 24.80
C LYS A 154 22.29 6.93 23.32
N PRO A 155 23.14 6.07 22.73
CA PRO A 155 22.85 5.55 21.41
C PRO A 155 21.54 4.76 21.50
N ARG A 156 20.52 5.22 20.78
CA ARG A 156 19.22 4.55 20.73
C ARG A 156 19.28 3.44 19.71
N VAL A 157 19.23 2.20 20.18
CA VAL A 157 19.17 1.02 19.32
C VAL A 157 17.72 0.59 19.10
N LEU A 158 17.34 0.38 17.85
CA LEU A 158 15.99 0.06 17.40
C LEU A 158 16.02 -1.27 16.63
N ILE A 159 15.64 -2.37 17.28
CA ILE A 159 15.68 -3.72 16.69
C ILE A 159 14.27 -4.13 16.28
N TYR A 160 14.02 -4.22 14.96
CA TYR A 160 12.73 -4.63 14.40
C TYR A 160 12.79 -6.06 13.87
N ARG A 161 11.97 -6.97 14.40
CA ARG A 161 11.76 -8.32 13.88
C ARG A 161 10.64 -8.33 12.86
N PHE A 162 10.97 -8.10 11.59
CA PHE A 162 9.96 -8.05 10.54
C PHE A 162 9.33 -9.42 10.27
N PRO A 163 7.97 -9.46 10.07
CA PRO A 163 7.28 -10.61 9.50
C PRO A 163 7.49 -10.66 7.98
N ASN A 164 6.59 -11.33 7.23
CA ASN A 164 6.70 -11.40 5.78
C ASN A 164 6.34 -10.05 5.15
N LEU A 165 7.32 -9.41 4.53
CA LEU A 165 7.14 -8.13 3.87
C LEU A 165 6.59 -8.29 2.45
N PHE A 166 5.71 -7.37 2.05
CA PHE A 166 5.18 -7.29 0.69
C PHE A 166 4.92 -5.84 0.26
N GLY A 167 4.83 -5.62 -1.05
CA GLY A 167 4.56 -4.30 -1.63
C GLY A 167 5.28 -4.09 -2.96
N LYS A 168 5.12 -2.89 -3.52
CA LYS A 168 5.79 -2.48 -4.76
C LYS A 168 7.30 -2.64 -4.68
N TRP A 169 7.93 -3.04 -5.81
CA TRP A 169 9.38 -3.24 -5.98
C TRP A 169 9.98 -4.43 -5.20
N CYS A 170 9.17 -5.26 -4.55
CA CYS A 170 9.64 -6.51 -3.99
C CYS A 170 10.02 -7.48 -5.12
N ARG A 171 11.20 -8.11 -5.01
CA ARG A 171 11.69 -9.03 -6.05
C ARG A 171 10.91 -10.34 -6.02
N PRO A 172 10.22 -10.73 -7.13
CA PRO A 172 9.54 -12.01 -7.21
C PRO A 172 10.55 -13.17 -7.25
N ASN A 173 10.10 -14.37 -6.89
CA ASN A 173 10.92 -15.59 -6.84
C ASN A 173 12.18 -15.46 -5.99
N TYR A 174 12.16 -14.58 -4.99
CA TYR A 174 13.28 -14.37 -4.09
C TYR A 174 12.91 -14.71 -2.64
N ASN A 175 12.20 -13.85 -1.93
CA ASN A 175 11.90 -14.05 -0.50
C ASN A 175 10.47 -13.63 -0.09
N SER A 176 9.56 -13.44 -1.03
CA SER A 176 8.17 -13.07 -0.75
C SER A 176 7.23 -13.91 -1.60
N ALA A 177 6.37 -14.70 -0.96
CA ALA A 177 5.31 -15.44 -1.62
C ALA A 177 4.34 -14.48 -2.32
N VAL A 178 3.96 -13.37 -1.66
CA VAL A 178 3.07 -12.35 -2.24
C VAL A 178 3.65 -11.78 -3.53
N ALA A 179 4.92 -11.36 -3.53
CA ALA A 179 5.58 -10.84 -4.73
C ALA A 179 5.62 -11.88 -5.87
N THR A 180 5.88 -13.15 -5.51
CA THR A 180 5.92 -14.26 -6.47
C THR A 180 4.54 -14.50 -7.09
N PHE A 181 3.48 -14.56 -6.29
CA PHE A 181 2.12 -14.74 -6.79
C PHE A 181 1.62 -13.53 -7.59
N CYS A 182 1.88 -12.30 -7.11
CA CYS A 182 1.53 -11.09 -7.86
C CYS A 182 2.18 -11.09 -9.25
N ASN A 183 3.48 -11.36 -9.32
CA ASN A 183 4.20 -11.41 -10.59
C ASN A 183 3.70 -12.54 -11.49
N ALA A 184 3.45 -13.73 -10.93
CA ALA A 184 3.03 -14.89 -11.72
C ALA A 184 1.63 -14.66 -12.31
N ILE A 185 0.66 -14.21 -11.50
CA ILE A 185 -0.71 -13.98 -11.97
C ILE A 185 -0.78 -12.79 -12.92
N ALA A 186 -0.05 -11.70 -12.66
CA ALA A 186 -0.01 -10.55 -13.54
C ALA A 186 0.57 -10.88 -14.94
N ASN A 187 1.52 -11.81 -15.02
CA ASN A 187 2.23 -12.13 -16.23
C ASN A 187 1.88 -13.53 -16.81
N ASP A 188 0.79 -14.17 -16.35
CA ASP A 188 0.33 -15.50 -16.77
C ASP A 188 1.43 -16.59 -16.64
N LEU A 189 2.27 -16.48 -15.61
CA LEU A 189 3.34 -17.43 -15.36
C LEU A 189 2.86 -18.58 -14.45
N PRO A 190 3.43 -19.76 -14.57
CA PRO A 190 3.11 -20.86 -13.67
C PRO A 190 3.56 -20.56 -12.22
N TYR A 191 2.78 -20.99 -11.26
CA TYR A 191 3.10 -20.92 -9.83
C TYR A 191 2.50 -22.12 -9.10
N THR A 192 3.02 -22.43 -7.92
CA THR A 192 2.56 -23.53 -7.08
C THR A 192 2.21 -23.01 -5.68
N VAL A 193 1.06 -23.45 -5.18
CA VAL A 193 0.67 -23.26 -3.78
C VAL A 193 0.73 -24.64 -3.13
N ASN A 194 1.79 -24.92 -2.34
CA ASN A 194 2.00 -26.23 -1.76
C ASN A 194 0.93 -26.60 -0.73
N ASP A 195 0.57 -25.65 0.13
CA ASP A 195 -0.50 -25.78 1.12
C ASP A 195 -1.25 -24.44 1.23
N PRO A 196 -2.49 -24.38 0.71
CA PRO A 196 -3.27 -23.15 0.71
C PRO A 196 -3.70 -22.66 2.10
N PHE A 197 -3.66 -23.52 3.12
CA PHE A 197 -4.08 -23.21 4.49
C PHE A 197 -2.96 -22.60 5.35
N VAL A 198 -1.73 -22.53 4.84
CA VAL A 198 -0.63 -21.87 5.56
C VAL A 198 -0.93 -20.38 5.71
N GLU A 199 -1.15 -19.96 6.96
CA GLU A 199 -1.32 -18.56 7.33
C GLU A 199 0.05 -17.85 7.42
N LEU A 200 0.13 -16.66 6.84
CA LEU A 200 1.26 -15.76 6.94
C LEU A 200 0.87 -14.51 7.73
N GLU A 201 1.77 -14.06 8.59
CA GLU A 201 1.76 -12.69 9.07
C GLU A 201 2.47 -11.80 8.05
N LEU A 202 1.79 -10.76 7.60
CA LEU A 202 2.15 -9.92 6.46
C LEU A 202 2.26 -8.46 6.88
N LEU A 203 3.37 -7.82 6.53
CA LEU A 203 3.60 -6.40 6.76
C LEU A 203 3.76 -5.68 5.41
N TYR A 204 2.86 -4.74 5.17
CA TYR A 204 2.90 -3.94 3.95
C TYR A 204 4.02 -2.91 4.01
N ILE A 205 4.70 -2.71 2.89
CA ILE A 205 5.91 -1.87 2.84
C ILE A 205 5.66 -0.43 3.28
N ASP A 206 4.54 0.18 2.91
CA ASP A 206 4.30 1.58 3.27
C ASP A 206 3.89 1.75 4.75
N ASP A 207 3.30 0.71 5.40
CA ASP A 207 3.09 0.72 6.85
C ASP A 207 4.43 0.64 7.59
N LEU A 208 5.36 -0.20 7.09
CA LEU A 208 6.73 -0.26 7.63
C LEU A 208 7.46 1.07 7.46
N ILE A 209 7.34 1.71 6.29
CA ILE A 209 7.98 3.02 6.07
C ILE A 209 7.42 4.07 7.01
N THR A 210 6.10 4.04 7.27
CA THR A 210 5.47 4.94 8.25
C THR A 210 6.09 4.75 9.64
N GLU A 211 6.19 3.51 10.13
CA GLU A 211 6.83 3.20 11.42
C GLU A 211 8.31 3.63 11.45
N MET A 212 9.05 3.45 10.35
CA MET A 212 10.45 3.90 10.27
C MET A 212 10.58 5.42 10.35
N LEU A 213 9.63 6.16 9.77
CA LEU A 213 9.60 7.62 9.87
C LEU A 213 9.15 8.06 11.28
N ASP A 214 8.22 7.36 11.93
CA ASP A 214 7.86 7.58 13.33
C ASP A 214 9.07 7.36 14.25
N ALA A 215 9.82 6.28 14.01
CA ALA A 215 11.06 6.01 14.74
C ALA A 215 12.13 7.10 14.54
N LEU A 216 12.21 7.70 13.34
CA LEU A 216 13.11 8.80 13.05
C LEU A 216 12.77 10.05 13.88
N GLU A 217 11.47 10.29 14.11
CA GLU A 217 10.94 11.38 14.96
C GLU A 217 10.93 11.03 16.45
N GLY A 218 11.29 9.80 16.83
CA GLY A 218 11.36 9.35 18.23
C GLY A 218 10.06 8.74 18.74
N HIS A 219 9.16 8.37 17.86
CA HIS A 219 7.83 7.82 18.15
C HIS A 219 7.73 6.33 17.80
N GLU A 220 8.82 5.58 17.91
CA GLU A 220 8.82 4.14 17.64
C GLU A 220 7.95 3.34 18.61
N HIS A 221 7.29 2.31 18.12
CA HIS A 221 6.53 1.38 18.95
C HIS A 221 7.46 0.32 19.53
N ARG A 222 7.59 0.30 20.89
CA ARG A 222 8.43 -0.62 21.64
C ARG A 222 7.68 -1.89 22.07
N CYS A 223 8.38 -3.01 22.13
CA CYS A 223 7.83 -4.29 22.56
C CYS A 223 8.89 -5.24 23.13
N GLU A 224 8.40 -6.34 23.76
CA GLU A 224 9.13 -7.58 23.98
C GLU A 224 8.51 -8.67 23.09
N PHE A 225 9.22 -9.79 22.92
CA PHE A 225 8.72 -10.96 22.21
C PHE A 225 8.63 -12.17 23.12
N ASN A 226 7.49 -12.86 23.09
CA ASN A 226 7.36 -14.22 23.60
C ASN A 226 7.24 -15.17 22.40
N GLY A 227 8.34 -15.77 21.99
CA GLY A 227 8.43 -16.50 20.73
C GLY A 227 8.20 -15.56 19.53
N LEU A 228 7.08 -15.76 18.83
CA LEU A 228 6.63 -14.90 17.72
C LEU A 228 5.60 -13.85 18.16
N THR A 229 5.07 -13.96 19.36
CA THR A 229 4.04 -13.04 19.86
C THR A 229 4.68 -11.73 20.30
N VAL A 230 4.15 -10.64 19.74
CA VAL A 230 4.50 -9.28 20.14
C VAL A 230 3.81 -8.95 21.45
N LEU A 231 4.55 -8.45 22.42
CA LEU A 231 4.08 -7.93 23.70
C LEU A 231 4.39 -6.42 23.73
N PRO A 232 3.43 -5.56 23.34
CA PRO A 232 3.65 -4.10 23.32
C PRO A 232 4.05 -3.58 24.69
N ALA A 233 4.92 -2.58 24.72
CA ALA A 233 5.23 -1.85 25.96
C ALA A 233 4.00 -1.05 26.41
N GLU A 234 3.71 -1.03 27.71
CA GLU A 234 2.68 -0.18 28.27
C GLU A 234 3.07 1.30 28.14
N GLU A 235 2.18 2.15 27.63
CA GLU A 235 2.42 3.57 27.32
C GLU A 235 2.66 4.47 28.55
N ASN A 236 2.69 3.95 29.77
CA ASN A 236 2.76 4.75 30.98
C ASN A 236 3.88 4.30 31.93
N ILE A 237 5.12 4.71 31.65
CA ILE A 237 6.09 4.76 32.75
C ILE A 237 7.00 5.97 32.55
N CYS A 238 6.89 6.90 33.52
CA CYS A 238 7.82 7.95 33.92
C CYS A 238 9.16 7.97 33.15
N ASP A 239 9.54 9.13 32.62
CA ASP A 239 10.81 9.42 31.90
C ASP A 239 12.11 8.96 32.60
N ILE A 240 12.01 8.43 33.81
CA ILE A 240 13.12 7.93 34.63
C ILE A 240 13.24 6.40 34.59
N CYS A 241 12.18 5.67 34.19
CA CYS A 241 12.23 4.24 34.02
C CYS A 241 12.65 3.91 32.59
N VAL A 242 13.90 3.51 32.42
CA VAL A 242 14.42 2.85 31.20
C VAL A 242 13.39 1.82 30.75
N THR A 243 12.75 2.04 29.61
CA THR A 243 11.84 1.08 29.02
C THR A 243 12.55 -0.26 28.90
N LYS A 244 12.09 -1.29 29.60
CA LYS A 244 12.67 -2.64 29.57
C LYS A 244 12.57 -3.30 28.19
N SER A 245 11.81 -2.70 27.28
CA SER A 245 11.53 -3.25 25.96
C SER A 245 12.67 -3.06 24.99
N ARG A 246 13.27 -4.19 24.60
CA ARG A 246 14.49 -4.25 23.78
C ARG A 246 14.22 -4.16 22.28
N TYR A 247 12.99 -4.41 21.88
CA TYR A 247 12.61 -4.50 20.47
C TYR A 247 11.62 -3.43 20.09
N CYS A 248 11.45 -3.28 18.76
CA CYS A 248 10.40 -2.46 18.15
C CYS A 248 9.55 -3.31 17.22
N TYR A 249 8.33 -2.87 16.96
CA TYR A 249 7.41 -3.54 16.06
C TYR A 249 6.60 -2.55 15.24
N CYS A 250 6.08 -2.98 14.10
CA CYS A 250 5.10 -2.22 13.35
C CYS A 250 3.69 -2.64 13.82
N PRO A 251 2.85 -1.70 14.30
CA PRO A 251 1.55 -2.04 14.86
C PRO A 251 0.53 -2.54 13.84
N VAL A 252 0.75 -2.26 12.55
CA VAL A 252 -0.16 -2.63 11.46
C VAL A 252 0.38 -3.84 10.72
N THR A 253 -0.13 -5.02 11.02
CA THR A 253 0.11 -6.25 10.25
C THR A 253 -1.21 -6.88 9.81
N HIS A 254 -1.14 -7.80 8.86
CA HIS A 254 -2.29 -8.56 8.35
C HIS A 254 -2.00 -10.04 8.43
N LYS A 255 -3.05 -10.84 8.59
CA LYS A 255 -2.99 -12.30 8.49
C LYS A 255 -3.79 -12.74 7.29
N ALA A 256 -3.22 -13.62 6.49
CA ALA A 256 -3.89 -14.24 5.36
C ALA A 256 -3.24 -15.58 5.04
N THR A 257 -4.05 -16.54 4.58
CA THR A 257 -3.55 -17.81 4.07
C THR A 257 -3.03 -17.66 2.64
N LEU A 258 -2.18 -18.59 2.20
CA LEU A 258 -1.71 -18.59 0.81
C LEU A 258 -2.86 -18.74 -0.18
N GLY A 259 -3.92 -19.48 0.17
CA GLY A 259 -5.13 -19.63 -0.63
C GLY A 259 -5.87 -18.30 -0.80
N GLU A 260 -6.17 -17.62 0.31
CA GLU A 260 -6.84 -16.30 0.31
C GLU A 260 -6.08 -15.26 -0.52
N ILE A 261 -4.75 -15.23 -0.41
CA ILE A 261 -3.91 -14.33 -1.22
C ILE A 261 -4.11 -14.61 -2.71
N VAL A 262 -4.05 -15.88 -3.12
CA VAL A 262 -4.17 -16.27 -4.52
C VAL A 262 -5.59 -16.01 -5.06
N ASP A 263 -6.63 -16.28 -4.28
CA ASP A 263 -8.02 -16.05 -4.69
C ASP A 263 -8.30 -14.56 -4.88
N LEU A 264 -7.81 -13.70 -3.99
CA LEU A 264 -7.87 -12.25 -4.18
C LEU A 264 -7.15 -11.82 -5.46
N LEU A 265 -5.93 -12.32 -5.70
CA LEU A 265 -5.15 -11.97 -6.90
C LEU A 265 -5.84 -12.42 -8.19
N LYS A 266 -6.50 -13.60 -8.21
CA LYS A 266 -7.31 -14.05 -9.33
C LYS A 266 -8.51 -13.14 -9.58
N SER A 267 -9.18 -12.70 -8.53
CA SER A 267 -10.30 -11.77 -8.64
C SER A 267 -9.84 -10.42 -9.23
N PHE A 268 -8.67 -9.93 -8.84
CA PHE A 268 -8.07 -8.71 -9.39
C PHE A 268 -7.71 -8.88 -10.87
N ALA A 269 -7.15 -10.02 -11.25
CA ALA A 269 -6.80 -10.31 -12.64
C ALA A 269 -8.04 -10.44 -13.55
N ALA A 270 -9.20 -10.79 -13.01
CA ALA A 270 -10.46 -10.88 -13.76
C ALA A 270 -11.09 -9.51 -14.05
N GLN A 271 -10.70 -8.45 -13.38
CA GLN A 271 -11.30 -7.12 -13.47
C GLN A 271 -11.45 -6.58 -14.91
N PRO A 272 -10.46 -6.70 -15.83
CA PRO A 272 -10.65 -6.22 -17.20
C PRO A 272 -11.80 -6.87 -17.97
N ASN A 273 -12.18 -8.10 -17.60
CA ASN A 273 -13.28 -8.85 -18.23
C ASN A 273 -14.62 -8.65 -17.51
N THR A 274 -14.61 -8.45 -16.22
CA THR A 274 -15.80 -8.31 -15.37
C THR A 274 -16.20 -6.86 -15.15
N LEU A 275 -15.29 -5.92 -15.39
CA LEU A 275 -15.35 -4.50 -15.02
C LEU A 275 -15.54 -4.28 -13.50
N LEU A 276 -15.51 -5.35 -12.70
CA LEU A 276 -15.78 -5.30 -11.28
C LEU A 276 -14.58 -4.72 -10.51
N ILE A 277 -14.79 -3.57 -9.90
CA ILE A 277 -13.82 -2.99 -8.97
C ILE A 277 -13.81 -3.83 -7.69
N PRO A 278 -12.63 -4.33 -7.25
CA PRO A 278 -12.54 -5.12 -6.02
C PRO A 278 -12.98 -4.32 -4.80
N GLU A 279 -13.51 -5.01 -3.78
CA GLU A 279 -13.71 -4.41 -2.46
C GLU A 279 -12.37 -4.19 -1.76
N ILE A 280 -11.96 -2.94 -1.73
CA ILE A 280 -10.66 -2.50 -1.20
C ILE A 280 -10.85 -1.38 -0.16
N PRO A 281 -11.50 -1.62 0.99
CA PRO A 281 -11.68 -0.61 2.03
C PRO A 281 -10.36 0.02 2.47
N ALA A 282 -10.41 1.25 2.93
CA ALA A 282 -9.21 1.94 3.43
C ALA A 282 -8.54 1.13 4.54
N GLY A 283 -7.22 0.97 4.47
CA GLY A 283 -6.43 0.21 5.45
C GLY A 283 -6.50 -1.32 5.31
N SER A 284 -7.41 -1.87 4.49
CA SER A 284 -7.56 -3.33 4.34
C SER A 284 -6.36 -3.99 3.67
N PHE A 285 -6.19 -5.29 3.98
CA PHE A 285 -5.21 -6.15 3.29
C PHE A 285 -5.48 -6.20 1.78
N ALA A 286 -6.75 -6.33 1.38
CA ALA A 286 -7.14 -6.38 -0.03
C ALA A 286 -6.69 -5.13 -0.80
N LYS A 287 -6.83 -3.92 -0.23
CA LYS A 287 -6.35 -2.67 -0.85
C LYS A 287 -4.83 -2.68 -1.05
N LYS A 288 -4.09 -3.09 -0.04
CA LYS A 288 -2.62 -3.15 -0.07
C LYS A 288 -2.12 -4.21 -1.05
N LEU A 289 -2.81 -5.37 -1.09
CA LEU A 289 -2.52 -6.45 -2.03
C LEU A 289 -2.84 -6.04 -3.48
N TYR A 290 -3.97 -5.35 -3.70
CA TYR A 290 -4.35 -4.85 -5.04
C TYR A 290 -3.33 -3.83 -5.55
N SER A 291 -2.92 -2.87 -4.73
CA SER A 291 -1.86 -1.92 -5.06
C SER A 291 -0.53 -2.62 -5.40
N THR A 292 -0.20 -3.67 -4.64
CA THR A 292 0.97 -4.50 -4.92
C THR A 292 0.83 -5.21 -6.27
N TYR A 293 -0.30 -5.88 -6.52
CA TYR A 293 -0.59 -6.58 -7.78
C TYR A 293 -0.45 -5.66 -9.00
N LEU A 294 -1.06 -4.47 -8.95
CA LEU A 294 -1.00 -3.49 -10.03
C LEU A 294 0.45 -3.09 -10.37
N SER A 295 1.36 -3.07 -9.38
CA SER A 295 2.76 -2.75 -9.60
C SER A 295 3.55 -3.82 -10.38
N TYR A 296 2.97 -5.01 -10.59
CA TYR A 296 3.53 -6.11 -11.38
C TYR A 296 2.90 -6.26 -12.76
N LEU A 297 1.87 -5.46 -13.10
CA LEU A 297 1.24 -5.56 -14.41
C LEU A 297 2.23 -5.24 -15.53
N PRO A 298 2.34 -6.10 -16.55
CA PRO A 298 3.13 -5.81 -17.72
C PRO A 298 2.45 -4.72 -18.57
N LYS A 299 3.23 -3.97 -19.33
CA LYS A 299 2.76 -2.81 -20.11
C LYS A 299 1.51 -3.10 -20.97
N ASN A 300 1.43 -4.28 -21.56
CA ASN A 300 0.31 -4.69 -22.42
C ASN A 300 -0.98 -5.03 -21.67
N LYS A 301 -0.97 -5.10 -20.33
CA LYS A 301 -2.15 -5.34 -19.49
C LYS A 301 -2.58 -4.10 -18.68
N VAL A 302 -1.83 -3.01 -18.77
CA VAL A 302 -2.18 -1.75 -18.07
C VAL A 302 -3.41 -1.09 -18.69
N ALA A 303 -3.57 -1.20 -20.01
CA ALA A 303 -4.73 -0.69 -20.74
C ALA A 303 -5.50 -1.86 -21.39
N PHE A 304 -6.80 -1.82 -21.30
CA PHE A 304 -7.70 -2.79 -21.89
C PHE A 304 -8.90 -2.10 -22.57
N PRO A 305 -9.41 -2.63 -23.69
CA PRO A 305 -10.55 -2.06 -24.39
C PRO A 305 -11.84 -2.30 -23.62
N LEU A 306 -12.73 -1.32 -23.63
CA LEU A 306 -14.12 -1.46 -23.17
C LEU A 306 -15.03 -1.82 -24.34
N LYS A 307 -16.03 -2.66 -24.09
CA LYS A 307 -17.02 -3.03 -25.11
C LYS A 307 -18.00 -1.88 -25.34
N MET A 308 -17.94 -1.27 -26.52
CA MET A 308 -18.92 -0.27 -26.96
C MET A 308 -20.06 -0.97 -27.68
N ASN A 309 -21.28 -0.80 -27.19
CA ASN A 309 -22.52 -1.20 -27.90
C ASN A 309 -22.95 -0.01 -28.76
N VAL A 310 -22.78 -0.11 -30.08
CA VAL A 310 -22.99 0.99 -31.04
C VAL A 310 -24.19 0.67 -31.93
N ASP A 311 -25.10 1.64 -32.13
CA ASP A 311 -26.20 1.59 -33.09
C ASP A 311 -26.36 2.97 -33.79
N GLU A 312 -27.44 3.14 -34.60
CA GLU A 312 -27.76 4.40 -35.30
C GLU A 312 -28.01 5.59 -34.35
N ARG A 313 -28.40 5.33 -33.11
CA ARG A 313 -28.70 6.35 -32.09
C ARG A 313 -27.45 6.83 -31.35
N GLY A 314 -26.29 6.12 -31.48
CA GLY A 314 -25.07 6.44 -30.80
C GLY A 314 -24.43 5.22 -30.15
N SER A 315 -23.95 5.34 -28.89
CA SER A 315 -23.33 4.20 -28.21
C SER A 315 -23.67 4.16 -26.72
N PHE A 316 -23.51 2.96 -26.15
CA PHE A 316 -23.58 2.71 -24.72
C PHE A 316 -22.35 1.84 -24.30
N THR A 317 -21.65 2.26 -23.28
CA THR A 317 -20.43 1.57 -22.80
C THR A 317 -20.42 1.50 -21.29
N GLU A 318 -20.38 0.28 -20.77
CA GLU A 318 -20.15 0.05 -19.33
C GLU A 318 -18.68 0.31 -18.99
N LEU A 319 -18.43 1.06 -17.92
CA LEU A 319 -17.09 1.45 -17.49
C LEU A 319 -16.62 0.66 -16.29
N ILE A 320 -17.46 0.57 -15.26
CA ILE A 320 -17.14 0.05 -13.95
C ILE A 320 -18.37 -0.61 -13.36
N HIS A 321 -18.18 -1.81 -12.77
CA HIS A 321 -19.13 -2.45 -11.87
C HIS A 321 -18.63 -2.42 -10.44
N THR A 322 -19.54 -2.36 -9.46
CA THR A 322 -19.24 -2.49 -8.05
C THR A 322 -20.10 -3.56 -7.40
N LEU A 323 -19.60 -4.27 -6.41
CA LEU A 323 -20.34 -5.37 -5.75
C LEU A 323 -21.63 -4.91 -5.09
N ASN A 324 -21.60 -3.74 -4.45
CA ASN A 324 -22.69 -3.27 -3.60
C ASN A 324 -23.50 -2.11 -4.18
N CYS A 325 -23.07 -1.52 -5.30
CA CYS A 325 -23.61 -0.26 -5.78
C CYS A 325 -23.89 -0.21 -7.29
N GLY A 326 -23.89 -1.35 -8.01
CA GLY A 326 -24.27 -1.40 -9.41
C GLY A 326 -23.18 -1.01 -10.41
N GLN A 327 -23.50 -0.15 -11.38
CA GLN A 327 -22.61 0.16 -12.51
C GLN A 327 -22.53 1.65 -12.84
N VAL A 328 -21.40 2.04 -13.42
CA VAL A 328 -21.20 3.32 -14.09
C VAL A 328 -21.02 3.06 -15.59
N SER A 329 -21.69 3.85 -16.40
CA SER A 329 -21.63 3.74 -17.87
C SER A 329 -21.58 5.10 -18.55
N ILE A 330 -21.20 5.12 -19.82
CA ILE A 330 -21.31 6.29 -20.70
C ILE A 330 -22.31 5.99 -21.81
N ASN A 331 -23.20 6.94 -22.02
CA ASN A 331 -24.13 6.97 -23.13
C ASN A 331 -23.79 8.15 -24.05
N ILE A 332 -23.62 7.87 -25.33
CA ILE A 332 -23.47 8.89 -26.37
C ILE A 332 -24.73 8.85 -27.25
N SER A 333 -25.45 9.96 -27.30
CA SER A 333 -26.61 10.13 -28.16
C SER A 333 -26.31 11.08 -29.32
N LYS A 334 -26.54 10.64 -30.53
CA LYS A 334 -26.40 11.48 -31.73
C LYS A 334 -27.38 12.66 -31.73
N PRO A 335 -27.17 13.66 -32.58
CA PRO A 335 -28.10 14.82 -32.73
C PRO A 335 -29.56 14.40 -32.87
N GLY A 336 -30.47 15.06 -32.13
CA GLY A 336 -31.90 14.85 -32.17
C GLY A 336 -32.40 13.52 -31.60
N ILE A 337 -31.54 12.64 -31.09
CA ILE A 337 -31.91 11.32 -30.59
C ILE A 337 -32.47 11.39 -29.17
N THR A 338 -33.61 10.67 -28.99
CA THR A 338 -34.20 10.38 -27.67
C THR A 338 -33.84 8.96 -27.26
N LYS A 339 -33.35 8.78 -26.04
CA LYS A 339 -33.09 7.48 -25.38
C LYS A 339 -33.85 7.39 -24.05
N GLY A 340 -34.03 6.18 -23.53
CA GLY A 340 -34.85 5.90 -22.37
C GLY A 340 -36.24 5.46 -22.79
N GLN A 341 -37.29 6.18 -22.41
CA GLN A 341 -38.69 5.79 -22.59
C GLN A 341 -39.01 4.52 -21.80
N HIS A 342 -38.63 4.52 -20.54
CA HIS A 342 -38.88 3.40 -19.63
C HIS A 342 -38.94 3.86 -18.19
N TRP A 343 -39.36 2.97 -17.32
CA TRP A 343 -39.45 3.19 -15.89
C TRP A 343 -38.97 1.96 -15.09
N HIS A 344 -38.79 2.13 -13.79
CA HIS A 344 -38.26 1.13 -12.87
C HIS A 344 -39.10 1.05 -11.59
N HIS A 345 -39.10 -0.13 -10.93
CA HIS A 345 -39.70 -0.28 -9.61
C HIS A 345 -38.72 0.16 -8.50
N THR A 346 -37.51 -0.42 -8.48
CA THR A 346 -36.52 -0.20 -7.45
C THR A 346 -35.16 0.22 -8.00
N LYS A 347 -34.92 -0.05 -9.27
CA LYS A 347 -33.72 0.39 -9.94
C LYS A 347 -33.72 1.92 -10.00
N PHE A 348 -32.63 2.47 -9.47
CA PHE A 348 -32.39 3.90 -9.42
C PHE A 348 -31.30 4.25 -10.42
N GLU A 349 -31.51 5.28 -11.18
CA GLU A 349 -30.55 5.82 -12.13
C GLU A 349 -30.25 7.29 -11.83
N GLN A 350 -29.05 7.72 -12.16
CA GLN A 350 -28.62 9.12 -12.10
C GLN A 350 -27.93 9.48 -13.42
N PHE A 351 -28.43 10.53 -14.10
CA PHE A 351 -27.83 11.02 -15.33
C PHE A 351 -27.06 12.30 -15.10
N ILE A 352 -25.84 12.36 -15.66
CA ILE A 352 -24.92 13.48 -15.55
C ILE A 352 -24.41 13.81 -16.97
N VAL A 353 -24.92 14.88 -17.55
CA VAL A 353 -24.45 15.33 -18.87
C VAL A 353 -23.11 16.04 -18.71
N VAL A 354 -22.10 15.58 -19.46
CA VAL A 354 -20.73 16.09 -19.40
C VAL A 354 -20.28 16.79 -20.69
N LYS A 355 -21.04 16.60 -21.77
CA LYS A 355 -20.83 17.30 -23.06
C LYS A 355 -22.14 17.36 -23.83
N GLY A 356 -22.35 18.45 -24.60
CA GLY A 356 -23.56 18.68 -25.41
C GLY A 356 -24.66 19.35 -24.62
N HIS A 357 -25.84 19.43 -25.22
CA HIS A 357 -27.05 20.10 -24.73
C HIS A 357 -28.24 19.16 -24.84
N GLY A 358 -28.94 18.89 -23.75
CA GLY A 358 -30.00 17.91 -23.68
C GLY A 358 -31.16 18.30 -22.79
N LEU A 359 -32.24 17.53 -22.90
CA LEU A 359 -33.43 17.63 -22.06
C LEU A 359 -33.71 16.27 -21.42
N ILE A 360 -33.85 16.23 -20.12
CA ILE A 360 -34.30 15.07 -19.36
C ILE A 360 -35.75 15.31 -18.99
N GLN A 361 -36.63 14.34 -19.29
CA GLN A 361 -38.04 14.39 -18.97
C GLN A 361 -38.46 13.22 -18.08
N GLN A 362 -39.36 13.45 -17.15
CA GLN A 362 -39.97 12.41 -16.33
C GLN A 362 -41.45 12.66 -16.13
N ARG A 363 -42.28 11.58 -16.21
CA ARG A 363 -43.73 11.61 -16.01
C ARG A 363 -44.13 10.55 -14.98
N ASN A 364 -44.94 10.94 -14.00
CA ASN A 364 -45.45 10.04 -12.98
C ASN A 364 -46.47 9.07 -13.59
N LEU A 365 -46.26 7.77 -13.42
CA LEU A 365 -47.18 6.73 -13.95
C LEU A 365 -48.55 6.73 -13.28
N ASN A 366 -48.62 7.15 -12.00
CA ASN A 366 -49.91 7.26 -11.29
C ASN A 366 -50.69 8.54 -11.61
N ASP A 367 -50.12 9.46 -12.39
CA ASP A 367 -50.72 10.68 -12.85
C ASP A 367 -50.40 10.90 -14.34
N PRO A 368 -51.00 10.10 -15.25
CA PRO A 368 -50.68 10.14 -16.66
C PRO A 368 -50.99 11.48 -17.35
N GLU A 369 -51.94 12.25 -16.80
CA GLU A 369 -52.29 13.59 -17.27
C GLU A 369 -51.55 14.67 -16.54
N GLY A 370 -50.73 14.30 -15.54
CA GLY A 370 -49.89 15.18 -14.76
C GLY A 370 -48.82 15.88 -15.58
N LYS A 371 -48.27 16.91 -15.01
CA LYS A 371 -47.19 17.69 -15.64
C LYS A 371 -45.93 16.83 -15.79
N VAL A 372 -45.39 16.80 -17.02
CA VAL A 372 -44.05 16.30 -17.27
C VAL A 372 -43.02 17.20 -16.56
N LEU A 373 -42.15 16.60 -15.78
CA LEU A 373 -40.99 17.27 -15.15
C LEU A 373 -39.87 17.35 -16.19
N GLU A 374 -39.25 18.49 -16.31
CA GLU A 374 -38.21 18.75 -17.32
C GLU A 374 -36.98 19.39 -16.69
N TRP A 375 -35.80 18.89 -17.09
CA TRP A 375 -34.51 19.47 -16.75
C TRP A 375 -33.68 19.66 -18.03
N GLU A 376 -33.45 20.89 -18.40
CA GLU A 376 -32.50 21.23 -19.43
C GLU A 376 -31.08 21.11 -18.84
N VAL A 377 -30.20 20.40 -19.52
CA VAL A 377 -28.86 19.98 -19.02
C VAL A 377 -27.81 20.22 -20.08
N ASP A 378 -26.64 20.65 -19.66
CA ASP A 378 -25.51 20.92 -20.56
C ASP A 378 -24.17 20.58 -19.91
N GLY A 379 -23.14 20.37 -20.76
CA GLY A 379 -21.78 20.07 -20.30
C GLY A 379 -21.01 21.27 -19.72
N GLY A 380 -21.53 22.48 -19.82
CA GLY A 380 -20.94 23.70 -19.24
C GLY A 380 -21.34 23.90 -17.77
N HIS A 381 -22.52 23.36 -17.39
CA HIS A 381 -23.06 23.42 -16.02
C HIS A 381 -23.46 22.02 -15.57
N ILE A 382 -22.47 21.22 -15.21
CA ILE A 382 -22.68 19.80 -14.88
C ILE A 382 -23.57 19.66 -13.65
N GLN A 383 -24.70 18.99 -13.82
CA GLN A 383 -25.64 18.64 -12.76
C GLN A 383 -26.04 17.17 -12.83
N ALA A 384 -26.41 16.59 -11.71
CA ALA A 384 -26.91 15.23 -11.62
C ALA A 384 -28.42 15.25 -11.49
N VAL A 385 -29.13 14.47 -12.33
CA VAL A 385 -30.58 14.32 -12.30
C VAL A 385 -30.92 12.89 -11.93
N HIS A 386 -31.70 12.70 -10.87
CA HIS A 386 -32.19 11.40 -10.44
C HIS A 386 -33.37 10.96 -11.30
N MET A 387 -33.35 9.74 -11.81
CA MET A 387 -34.51 9.08 -12.40
C MET A 387 -35.31 8.45 -11.26
N LEU A 388 -36.55 8.92 -11.10
CA LEU A 388 -37.39 8.55 -9.97
C LEU A 388 -38.07 7.20 -10.20
N PRO A 389 -38.02 6.26 -9.24
CA PRO A 389 -38.85 5.04 -9.32
C PRO A 389 -40.35 5.35 -9.50
N GLY A 390 -41.01 4.61 -10.38
CA GLY A 390 -42.42 4.86 -10.70
C GLY A 390 -42.67 6.03 -11.67
N TYR A 391 -41.60 6.65 -12.19
CA TYR A 391 -41.69 7.65 -13.28
C TYR A 391 -41.06 7.09 -14.53
N THR A 392 -41.79 7.20 -15.65
CA THR A 392 -41.19 7.00 -16.96
C THR A 392 -40.28 8.18 -17.29
N HIS A 393 -39.13 7.90 -17.89
CA HIS A 393 -38.13 8.94 -18.17
C HIS A 393 -37.46 8.75 -19.52
N ASN A 394 -36.91 9.85 -20.03
CA ASN A 394 -36.10 9.89 -21.23
C ASN A 394 -35.02 10.94 -21.13
N ILE A 395 -34.06 10.91 -22.08
CA ILE A 395 -33.11 11.97 -22.34
C ILE A 395 -33.07 12.24 -23.85
N ILE A 396 -33.15 13.51 -24.22
CA ILE A 396 -33.21 14.01 -25.58
C ILE A 396 -31.94 14.81 -25.86
N ASN A 397 -31.22 14.53 -26.94
CA ASN A 397 -30.19 15.42 -27.44
C ASN A 397 -30.85 16.57 -28.22
N LEU A 398 -30.75 17.79 -27.71
CA LEU A 398 -31.35 19.00 -28.31
C LEU A 398 -30.48 19.62 -29.41
N SER A 399 -29.22 19.17 -29.58
CA SER A 399 -28.35 19.66 -30.65
C SER A 399 -28.68 19.02 -32.00
N ASP A 400 -28.57 19.79 -33.06
CA ASP A 400 -28.67 19.31 -34.45
C ASP A 400 -27.31 18.81 -35.00
N THR A 401 -26.23 19.10 -34.32
CA THR A 401 -24.87 18.91 -34.86
C THR A 401 -23.90 18.18 -33.90
N GLU A 402 -24.15 18.23 -32.60
CA GLU A 402 -23.21 17.68 -31.59
C GLU A 402 -23.79 16.49 -30.85
N ASP A 403 -22.93 15.54 -30.50
CA ASP A 403 -23.27 14.43 -29.63
C ASP A 403 -23.52 14.88 -28.18
N LEU A 404 -24.53 14.30 -27.57
CA LEU A 404 -24.80 14.41 -26.14
C LEU A 404 -24.07 13.27 -25.40
N VAL A 405 -23.19 13.60 -24.47
CA VAL A 405 -22.45 12.61 -23.66
C VAL A 405 -22.95 12.66 -22.23
N THR A 406 -23.49 11.53 -21.78
CA THR A 406 -24.08 11.35 -20.46
C THR A 406 -23.33 10.27 -19.70
N VAL A 407 -22.81 10.58 -18.51
CA VAL A 407 -22.39 9.58 -17.53
C VAL A 407 -23.63 9.12 -16.77
N MET A 408 -23.79 7.82 -16.66
CA MET A 408 -24.94 7.19 -16.01
C MET A 408 -24.47 6.32 -14.85
N TYR A 409 -25.10 6.47 -13.69
CA TYR A 409 -24.95 5.57 -12.56
C TYR A 409 -26.25 4.79 -12.38
N CYS A 410 -26.14 3.49 -12.11
CA CYS A 410 -27.24 2.62 -11.73
C CYS A 410 -26.89 1.89 -10.44
N ASN A 411 -27.83 1.76 -9.51
CA ASN A 411 -27.62 1.05 -8.24
C ASN A 411 -27.52 -0.50 -8.40
N GLU A 412 -27.75 -1.01 -9.59
CA GLU A 412 -27.61 -2.44 -9.91
C GLU A 412 -27.08 -2.62 -11.33
N VAL A 413 -26.41 -3.75 -11.57
CA VAL A 413 -25.96 -4.16 -12.90
C VAL A 413 -27.18 -4.68 -13.67
N PHE A 414 -27.29 -4.31 -14.96
CA PHE A 414 -28.40 -4.79 -15.81
C PHE A 414 -28.40 -6.32 -15.93
N ASN A 415 -29.51 -6.94 -15.56
CA ASN A 415 -29.71 -8.37 -15.67
C ASN A 415 -30.87 -8.66 -16.67
N PRO A 416 -30.59 -9.17 -17.87
CA PRO A 416 -31.64 -9.42 -18.88
C PRO A 416 -32.68 -10.47 -18.46
N ALA A 417 -32.39 -11.32 -17.49
CA ALA A 417 -33.35 -12.28 -16.94
C ALA A 417 -34.33 -11.64 -15.93
N HIS A 418 -33.91 -10.53 -15.29
CA HIS A 418 -34.68 -9.77 -14.31
C HIS A 418 -34.40 -8.27 -14.49
N PRO A 419 -34.94 -7.66 -15.60
CA PRO A 419 -34.43 -6.37 -16.06
C PRO A 419 -34.94 -5.17 -15.25
N ASP A 420 -35.89 -5.24 -14.37
CA ASP A 420 -36.54 -4.09 -13.68
C ASP A 420 -36.54 -2.81 -14.57
N THR A 421 -36.93 -2.98 -15.84
CA THR A 421 -36.95 -1.92 -16.86
C THR A 421 -38.13 -2.16 -17.78
N PHE A 422 -39.09 -1.24 -17.79
CA PHE A 422 -40.36 -1.41 -18.47
C PHE A 422 -40.57 -0.25 -19.44
N TYR A 423 -40.79 -0.58 -20.73
CA TYR A 423 -40.99 0.43 -21.75
C TYR A 423 -42.29 1.19 -21.53
N GLU A 424 -42.22 2.49 -21.48
CA GLU A 424 -43.35 3.43 -21.43
C GLU A 424 -42.85 4.81 -21.88
N LYS A 425 -43.60 5.48 -22.77
CA LYS A 425 -43.24 6.84 -23.20
C LYS A 425 -43.53 7.88 -22.13
N VAL A 426 -42.67 8.89 -22.08
CA VAL A 426 -42.91 10.10 -21.28
C VAL A 426 -44.04 10.89 -21.89
#